data_9ad9f9f62eb4e6e9eb6bd941b42275a8
#
_entry.id   9ad9f9f62eb4e6e9eb6bd941b42275a8
#
_cell.length_a   1.000
_cell.length_b   1.000
_cell.length_c   1.000
_cell.angle_alpha   90.00
_cell.angle_beta   90.00
_cell.angle_gamma   90.00
#
_symmetry.space_group_name_H-M   'P 1'
#
loop_
_entity.id
_entity.type
_entity.pdbx_description
1 polymer ?
#
loop_
_entity_poly.entity_id
_entity_poly.type
_entity_poly.pdbx_seq_one_letter_code
_entity_poly.pdbx_strand_id
1 'polypeptide(L)'
;MPLLPNGDSASQRNDSPFDVFERQGSAYCTLFVDDHAAFIASVERRNSGKGTEWNGYARVHGTPVQAGDEGLVWGRGAGTVFLCERPDLPRGPALPASQKYVELELTTDRAPDTPRTREVLTGLLQQYAQFAKQRLKCANR
;
A
#
# COMPACT_ATOMS: atom_id res chain seq x y z
N MET A 1 3.58 -7.91 -19.74
CA MET A 1 2.22 -7.32 -19.68
C MET A 1 2.25 -6.09 -18.77
N PRO A 2 1.91 -4.93 -19.29
CA PRO A 2 1.96 -3.71 -18.49
C PRO A 2 0.83 -3.66 -17.45
N LEU A 3 1.12 -3.08 -16.28
CA LEU A 3 0.12 -2.83 -15.27
C LEU A 3 -0.84 -1.70 -15.67
N LEU A 4 -0.38 -0.81 -16.53
CA LEU A 4 -1.13 0.36 -16.93
C LEU A 4 -1.69 0.16 -18.33
N PRO A 5 -2.90 0.69 -18.61
CA PRO A 5 -3.43 0.69 -19.96
C PRO A 5 -2.62 1.59 -20.87
N ASN A 6 -2.70 1.36 -22.18
CA ASN A 6 -2.17 2.27 -23.16
C ASN A 6 -3.00 3.55 -23.16
N GLY A 7 -2.34 4.69 -23.36
CA GLY A 7 -3.02 5.97 -23.41
C GLY A 7 -2.11 7.05 -23.97
N ASP A 8 -2.71 8.19 -24.30
CA ASP A 8 -2.00 9.33 -24.90
C ASP A 8 -1.40 10.25 -23.84
N SER A 9 -1.90 10.22 -22.62
CA SER A 9 -1.41 11.05 -21.53
C SER A 9 -1.40 10.31 -20.20
N ALA A 10 -0.52 10.73 -19.31
CA ALA A 10 -0.46 10.22 -17.95
C ALA A 10 -0.22 11.36 -16.96
N SER A 11 -0.84 11.30 -15.80
CA SER A 11 -0.64 12.28 -14.75
C SER A 11 -0.71 11.61 -13.38
N GLN A 12 -0.14 12.26 -12.37
CA GLN A 12 -0.09 11.76 -11.01
C GLN A 12 -0.74 12.77 -10.06
N ARG A 13 -1.49 12.27 -9.09
CA ARG A 13 -2.07 13.08 -8.03
C ARG A 13 -1.77 12.46 -6.68
N ASN A 14 -1.26 13.28 -5.77
CA ASN A 14 -1.10 12.94 -4.36
C ASN A 14 -2.19 13.65 -3.58
N ASP A 15 -3.10 12.90 -2.94
CA ASP A 15 -4.24 13.47 -2.24
C ASP A 15 -3.88 13.98 -0.84
N SER A 16 -2.78 13.47 -0.27
CA SER A 16 -2.33 13.90 1.05
C SER A 16 -0.85 13.55 1.25
N PRO A 17 -0.16 14.20 2.22
CA PRO A 17 1.22 13.84 2.52
C PRO A 17 1.37 12.39 2.98
N PHE A 18 2.50 11.78 2.66
CA PHE A 18 2.78 10.38 2.98
C PHE A 18 3.06 10.14 4.48
N ASP A 19 3.38 11.19 5.23
CA ASP A 19 3.80 11.09 6.64
C ASP A 19 2.61 10.84 7.59
N VAL A 20 2.00 9.66 7.48
CA VAL A 20 0.76 9.28 8.18
C VAL A 20 0.87 9.27 9.71
N PHE A 21 2.08 9.23 10.26
CA PHE A 21 2.28 9.31 11.70
C PHE A 21 2.36 10.74 12.21
N GLU A 22 2.70 11.68 11.35
CA GLU A 22 2.92 13.07 11.73
C GLU A 22 1.75 13.98 11.37
N ARG A 23 0.89 13.53 10.47
CA ARG A 23 -0.25 14.31 9.97
C ARG A 23 -1.54 13.51 9.98
N GLN A 24 -1.92 12.99 8.82
CA GLN A 24 -3.16 12.23 8.65
C GLN A 24 -2.89 10.73 8.77
N GLY A 25 -3.94 9.98 9.14
CA GLY A 25 -3.82 8.53 9.27
C GLY A 25 -3.73 7.76 7.96
N SER A 26 -3.95 8.41 6.82
CA SER A 26 -3.91 7.77 5.52
C SER A 26 -3.49 8.74 4.42
N ALA A 27 -2.95 8.19 3.34
CA ALA A 27 -2.59 8.94 2.14
C ALA A 27 -2.67 8.04 0.92
N TYR A 28 -2.90 8.62 -0.26
CA TYR A 28 -2.79 7.88 -1.51
C TYR A 28 -2.22 8.72 -2.64
N CYS A 29 -1.63 7.98 -3.59
CA CYS A 29 -1.14 8.50 -4.83
C CYS A 29 -1.88 7.79 -5.96
N THR A 30 -2.48 8.56 -6.87
CA THR A 30 -3.22 8.02 -7.99
C THR A 30 -2.51 8.38 -9.29
N LEU A 31 -2.30 7.38 -10.14
CA LEU A 31 -1.78 7.58 -11.49
C LEU A 31 -2.94 7.48 -12.47
N PHE A 32 -3.14 8.55 -13.24
CA PHE A 32 -4.19 8.63 -14.24
C PHE A 32 -3.60 8.41 -15.63
N VAL A 33 -4.34 7.67 -16.46
CA VAL A 33 -4.05 7.53 -17.89
C VAL A 33 -5.30 7.98 -18.63
N ASP A 34 -5.17 9.00 -19.47
CA ASP A 34 -6.29 9.64 -20.18
C ASP A 34 -7.45 10.00 -19.24
N ASP A 35 -7.11 10.62 -18.10
CA ASP A 35 -8.04 11.07 -17.06
C ASP A 35 -8.81 9.95 -16.33
N HIS A 36 -8.41 8.69 -16.51
CA HIS A 36 -8.93 7.57 -15.73
C HIS A 36 -7.92 7.11 -14.71
N ALA A 37 -8.35 6.88 -13.48
CA ALA A 37 -7.50 6.33 -12.43
C ALA A 37 -7.07 4.91 -12.82
N ALA A 38 -5.78 4.73 -13.11
CA ALA A 38 -5.26 3.47 -13.63
C ALA A 38 -4.50 2.67 -12.57
N PHE A 39 -3.91 3.36 -11.59
CA PHE A 39 -3.10 2.74 -10.54
C PHE A 39 -3.19 3.61 -9.27
N ILE A 40 -3.42 2.96 -8.13
CA ILE A 40 -3.51 3.64 -6.85
C ILE A 40 -2.57 2.97 -5.85
N ALA A 41 -1.73 3.76 -5.20
CA ALA A 41 -0.92 3.32 -4.08
C ALA A 41 -1.43 4.02 -2.82
N SER A 42 -1.71 3.26 -1.77
CA SER A 42 -2.21 3.82 -0.52
C SER A 42 -1.35 3.42 0.67
N VAL A 43 -1.40 4.23 1.70
CA VAL A 43 -0.77 3.99 3.00
C VAL A 43 -1.75 4.38 4.08
N GLU A 44 -1.86 3.56 5.12
CA GLU A 44 -2.79 3.81 6.22
C GLU A 44 -2.24 3.28 7.53
N ARG A 45 -2.41 4.05 8.62
CA ARG A 45 -2.12 3.55 9.98
C ARG A 45 -3.22 2.60 10.43
N ARG A 46 -2.81 1.54 11.13
CA ARG A 46 -3.73 0.49 11.57
C ARG A 46 -3.50 0.12 13.03
N ASN A 47 -4.53 -0.44 13.65
CA ASN A 47 -4.46 -0.98 15.00
C ASN A 47 -3.93 -2.40 15.07
N SER A 48 -3.85 -3.09 13.95
CA SER A 48 -3.53 -4.50 13.90
C SER A 48 -2.54 -4.79 12.78
N GLY A 49 -1.63 -5.71 13.02
CA GLY A 49 -0.72 -6.22 12.02
C GLY A 49 -1.32 -7.28 11.11
N LYS A 50 -2.63 -7.48 11.16
CA LYS A 50 -3.31 -8.47 10.32
C LYS A 50 -4.08 -7.78 9.20
N GLY A 51 -3.99 -8.32 8.01
CA GLY A 51 -4.74 -7.85 6.85
C GLY A 51 -6.22 -8.26 6.90
N THR A 52 -6.85 -8.19 8.07
CA THR A 52 -8.24 -8.62 8.24
C THR A 52 -9.24 -7.72 7.53
N GLU A 53 -8.83 -6.51 7.19
CA GLU A 53 -9.69 -5.53 6.55
C GLU A 53 -9.54 -5.52 5.03
N TRP A 54 -8.69 -6.38 4.48
CA TRP A 54 -8.68 -6.58 3.04
C TRP A 54 -10.02 -7.17 2.61
N ASN A 55 -10.51 -6.73 1.44
CA ASN A 55 -11.82 -7.15 0.97
C ASN A 55 -11.90 -8.66 0.76
N GLY A 56 -13.12 -9.19 0.69
CA GLY A 56 -13.34 -10.63 0.57
C GLY A 56 -12.72 -11.24 -0.68
N TYR A 57 -12.66 -10.49 -1.78
CA TYR A 57 -12.03 -10.96 -3.01
C TYR A 57 -10.54 -11.23 -2.79
N ALA A 58 -9.85 -10.29 -2.17
CA ALA A 58 -8.42 -10.44 -1.88
C ALA A 58 -8.15 -11.65 -0.99
N ARG A 59 -8.99 -11.88 0.01
CA ARG A 59 -8.86 -13.01 0.92
C ARG A 59 -9.05 -14.35 0.22
N VAL A 60 -10.02 -14.44 -0.68
CA VAL A 60 -10.36 -15.68 -1.36
C VAL A 60 -9.40 -15.98 -2.52
N HIS A 61 -9.03 -14.96 -3.29
CA HIS A 61 -8.26 -15.13 -4.52
C HIS A 61 -6.79 -14.74 -4.38
N GLY A 62 -6.39 -14.24 -3.22
CA GLY A 62 -5.02 -13.78 -2.98
C GLY A 62 -4.06 -14.92 -2.69
N THR A 63 -2.80 -14.67 -3.02
CA THR A 63 -1.68 -15.56 -2.73
C THR A 63 -0.76 -14.87 -1.73
N PRO A 64 -0.38 -15.53 -0.61
CA PRO A 64 0.58 -14.96 0.32
C PRO A 64 1.92 -14.67 -0.35
N VAL A 65 2.51 -13.53 -0.01
CA VAL A 65 3.83 -13.12 -0.51
C VAL A 65 4.65 -12.57 0.63
N GLN A 66 5.98 -12.58 0.46
CA GLN A 66 6.89 -12.04 1.47
C GLN A 66 7.03 -10.53 1.30
N ALA A 67 6.20 -9.79 2.02
CA ALA A 67 6.26 -8.35 2.09
C ALA A 67 5.75 -7.93 3.47
N GLY A 68 6.48 -7.04 4.16
CA GLY A 68 6.12 -6.64 5.51
C GLY A 68 6.01 -7.83 6.46
N ASP A 69 5.10 -7.74 7.41
CA ASP A 69 4.80 -8.84 8.36
C ASP A 69 3.77 -9.81 7.79
N GLU A 70 2.87 -9.31 6.96
CA GLU A 70 1.89 -10.11 6.21
C GLU A 70 1.71 -9.46 4.84
N GLY A 71 1.76 -10.24 3.79
CA GLY A 71 1.57 -9.76 2.42
C GLY A 71 0.68 -10.68 1.62
N LEU A 72 -0.05 -10.09 0.66
CA LEU A 72 -0.99 -10.80 -0.19
C LEU A 72 -1.01 -10.16 -1.57
N VAL A 73 -1.06 -10.98 -2.62
CA VAL A 73 -1.25 -10.52 -4.00
C VAL A 73 -2.47 -11.20 -4.59
N TRP A 74 -3.27 -10.44 -5.31
CA TRP A 74 -4.45 -10.93 -6.01
C TRP A 74 -4.48 -10.38 -7.44
N GLY A 75 -5.56 -10.62 -8.18
CA GLY A 75 -5.57 -10.35 -9.62
C GLY A 75 -5.27 -8.90 -10.02
N ARG A 76 -5.74 -7.93 -9.24
CA ARG A 76 -5.58 -6.51 -9.57
C ARG A 76 -4.94 -5.70 -8.46
N GLY A 77 -4.34 -6.36 -7.49
CA GLY A 77 -3.76 -5.63 -6.39
C GLY A 77 -2.84 -6.44 -5.52
N ALA A 78 -2.26 -5.75 -4.56
CA ALA A 78 -1.40 -6.34 -3.56
C ALA A 78 -1.47 -5.49 -2.30
N GLY A 79 -1.30 -6.13 -1.15
CA GLY A 79 -1.32 -5.44 0.12
C GLY A 79 -0.32 -6.03 1.09
N THR A 80 0.17 -5.21 1.99
CA THR A 80 1.02 -5.64 3.09
C THR A 80 0.74 -4.82 4.32
N VAL A 81 0.99 -5.40 5.47
CA VAL A 81 0.93 -4.71 6.75
C VAL A 81 2.20 -5.00 7.52
N PHE A 82 2.72 -4.01 8.24
CA PHE A 82 3.92 -4.17 9.03
C PHE A 82 3.90 -3.25 10.25
N LEU A 83 4.65 -3.64 11.28
CA LEU A 83 4.88 -2.81 12.45
C LEU A 83 5.82 -1.68 12.09
N CYS A 84 5.46 -0.45 12.49
CA CYS A 84 6.30 0.73 12.32
C CYS A 84 6.40 1.45 13.65
N GLU A 85 7.52 1.29 14.34
CA GLU A 85 7.72 1.93 15.63
C GLU A 85 8.32 3.31 15.47
N ARG A 86 7.68 4.27 16.12
CA ARG A 86 8.07 5.68 16.12
C ARG A 86 8.21 6.18 17.56
N PRO A 87 9.25 5.71 18.31
CA PRO A 87 9.43 6.15 19.70
C PRO A 87 9.77 7.64 19.83
N ASP A 88 10.17 8.27 18.73
CA ASP A 88 10.47 9.69 18.65
C ASP A 88 9.22 10.58 18.66
N LEU A 89 8.04 10.02 18.41
CA LEU A 89 6.80 10.79 18.35
C LEU A 89 6.01 10.69 19.66
N PRO A 90 5.41 11.81 20.11
CA PRO A 90 4.55 11.77 21.29
C PRO A 90 3.28 10.97 21.06
N ARG A 91 2.82 10.27 22.09
CA ARG A 91 1.55 9.55 22.06
C ARG A 91 0.43 10.44 22.57
N GLY A 92 -0.75 10.29 21.99
CA GLY A 92 -1.93 11.08 22.35
C GLY A 92 -3.13 10.66 21.50
N PRO A 93 -4.24 11.42 21.57
CA PRO A 93 -5.46 11.06 20.81
C PRO A 93 -5.24 11.01 19.29
N ALA A 94 -4.37 11.85 18.75
CA ALA A 94 -4.06 11.88 17.31
C ALA A 94 -3.14 10.74 16.88
N LEU A 95 -2.33 10.19 17.82
CA LEU A 95 -1.41 9.10 17.56
C LEU A 95 -1.43 8.12 18.74
N PRO A 96 -2.50 7.34 18.89
CA PRO A 96 -2.56 6.35 19.96
C PRO A 96 -1.49 5.28 19.83
N ALA A 97 -1.04 4.75 20.96
CA ALA A 97 -0.01 3.71 20.98
C ALA A 97 -0.42 2.44 20.23
N SER A 98 -1.72 2.19 20.11
CA SER A 98 -2.25 1.05 19.36
C SER A 98 -2.07 1.18 17.84
N GLN A 99 -1.99 2.41 17.31
CA GLN A 99 -1.88 2.64 15.87
C GLN A 99 -0.44 2.69 15.40
N LYS A 100 0.29 1.62 15.61
CA LYS A 100 1.69 1.49 15.23
C LYS A 100 1.92 0.58 14.01
N TYR A 101 0.86 0.10 13.41
CA TYR A 101 0.94 -0.71 12.19
C TYR A 101 0.64 0.15 10.97
N VAL A 102 1.25 -0.23 9.86
CA VAL A 102 1.06 0.44 8.57
C VAL A 102 0.58 -0.58 7.56
N GLU A 103 -0.50 -0.24 6.86
CA GLU A 103 -0.99 -1.02 5.73
C GLU A 103 -0.67 -0.28 4.45
N LEU A 104 -0.11 -1.00 3.48
CA LEU A 104 0.12 -0.51 2.13
C LEU A 104 -0.73 -1.33 1.17
N GLU A 105 -1.31 -0.67 0.19
CA GLU A 105 -2.09 -1.34 -0.83
C GLU A 105 -1.81 -0.73 -2.20
N LEU A 106 -1.66 -1.62 -3.19
CA LEU A 106 -1.52 -1.26 -4.60
C LEU A 106 -2.71 -1.84 -5.35
N THR A 107 -3.39 -1.03 -6.14
CA THR A 107 -4.49 -1.50 -6.98
C THR A 107 -4.33 -1.00 -8.40
N THR A 108 -4.76 -1.83 -9.37
CA THR A 108 -4.79 -1.48 -10.79
C THR A 108 -6.23 -1.62 -11.29
N ASP A 109 -6.57 -0.80 -12.29
CA ASP A 109 -7.94 -0.82 -12.83
C ASP A 109 -8.11 -1.93 -13.87
N ARG A 110 -7.15 -2.10 -14.77
CA ARG A 110 -7.33 -2.95 -15.96
C ARG A 110 -6.25 -3.99 -16.18
N ALA A 111 -5.38 -4.21 -15.22
CA ALA A 111 -4.36 -5.24 -15.38
C ALA A 111 -5.01 -6.63 -15.43
N PRO A 112 -4.61 -7.51 -16.34
CA PRO A 112 -5.14 -8.86 -16.39
C PRO A 112 -4.64 -9.69 -15.21
N ASP A 113 -5.47 -10.63 -14.73
CA ASP A 113 -5.04 -11.55 -13.68
C ASP A 113 -4.22 -12.69 -14.31
N THR A 114 -2.93 -12.47 -14.42
CA THR A 114 -1.98 -13.43 -14.94
C THR A 114 -0.85 -13.64 -13.95
N PRO A 115 -0.12 -14.77 -14.02
CA PRO A 115 1.06 -14.95 -13.17
C PRO A 115 2.08 -13.83 -13.32
N ARG A 116 2.24 -13.28 -14.52
CA ARG A 116 3.17 -12.18 -14.75
C ARG A 116 2.72 -10.90 -14.03
N THR A 117 1.43 -10.57 -14.07
CA THR A 117 0.90 -9.41 -13.35
C THR A 117 1.12 -9.57 -11.85
N ARG A 118 0.83 -10.76 -11.30
CA ARG A 118 1.05 -11.02 -9.87
C ARG A 118 2.51 -10.93 -9.49
N GLU A 119 3.42 -11.40 -10.33
CA GLU A 119 4.86 -11.28 -10.11
C GLU A 119 5.30 -9.81 -10.05
N VAL A 120 4.82 -8.99 -10.99
CA VAL A 120 5.14 -7.56 -11.02
C VAL A 120 4.57 -6.85 -9.79
N LEU A 121 3.33 -7.14 -9.43
CA LEU A 121 2.71 -6.55 -8.24
C LEU A 121 3.45 -6.94 -6.96
N THR A 122 3.90 -8.19 -6.85
CA THR A 122 4.69 -8.65 -5.70
C THR A 122 5.99 -7.85 -5.59
N GLY A 123 6.72 -7.69 -6.69
CA GLY A 123 7.96 -6.92 -6.69
C GLY A 123 7.73 -5.45 -6.33
N LEU A 124 6.69 -4.84 -6.87
CA LEU A 124 6.34 -3.46 -6.53
C LEU A 124 5.94 -3.32 -5.06
N LEU A 125 5.19 -4.28 -4.53
CA LEU A 125 4.79 -4.25 -3.13
C LEU A 125 6.00 -4.32 -2.20
N GLN A 126 6.97 -5.19 -2.52
CA GLN A 126 8.20 -5.31 -1.74
C GLN A 126 9.00 -4.00 -1.76
N GLN A 127 9.12 -3.37 -2.93
CA GLN A 127 9.79 -2.08 -3.06
C GLN A 127 9.02 -0.98 -2.31
N TYR A 128 7.71 -0.99 -2.38
CA TYR A 128 6.87 -0.02 -1.69
C TYR A 128 7.02 -0.17 -0.17
N ALA A 129 7.08 -1.40 0.34
CA ALA A 129 7.28 -1.65 1.75
C ALA A 129 8.63 -1.08 2.23
N GLN A 130 9.70 -1.28 1.48
CA GLN A 130 11.00 -0.72 1.81
C GLN A 130 10.99 0.81 1.79
N PHE A 131 10.41 1.38 0.75
CA PHE A 131 10.26 2.83 0.64
C PHE A 131 9.47 3.39 1.84
N ALA A 132 8.35 2.76 2.18
CA ALA A 132 7.50 3.23 3.27
C ALA A 132 8.20 3.17 4.62
N LYS A 133 8.92 2.08 4.90
CA LYS A 133 9.67 1.95 6.15
C LYS A 133 10.70 3.05 6.32
N GLN A 134 11.39 3.40 5.23
CA GLN A 134 12.38 4.48 5.26
C GLN A 134 11.70 5.85 5.33
N ARG A 135 10.72 6.09 4.50
CA ARG A 135 10.04 7.38 4.41
C ARG A 135 9.29 7.72 5.69
N LEU A 136 8.68 6.72 6.33
CA LEU A 136 7.96 6.88 7.59
C LEU A 136 8.91 6.84 8.80
N LYS A 137 10.19 6.63 8.60
CA LYS A 137 11.21 6.63 9.64
C LYS A 137 10.95 5.57 10.72
N CYS A 138 10.51 4.38 10.32
CA CYS A 138 10.28 3.28 11.25
C CYS A 138 11.59 2.85 11.91
N ALA A 139 11.61 2.82 13.25
CA ALA A 139 12.82 2.47 14.00
C ALA A 139 13.21 1.00 13.85
N ASN A 140 12.23 0.15 13.57
CA ASN A 140 12.39 -1.29 13.45
C ASN A 140 12.53 -1.80 12.01
N ARG A 141 12.90 -0.92 11.08
CA ARG A 141 13.05 -1.29 9.67
C ARG A 141 14.28 -2.17 9.41
#